data_4b5063025c995706adf897c5f30e416f
#
_entry.id   4b5063025c995706adf897c5f30e416f
#
_cell.length_a   1.000
_cell.length_b   1.000
_cell.length_c   1.000
_cell.angle_alpha   90.00
_cell.angle_beta   90.00
_cell.angle_gamma   90.00
#
_symmetry.space_group_name_H-M   'P 1'
#
loop_
_entity.id
_entity.type
_entity.pdbx_description
1 polymer ?
#
loop_
_entity_poly.entity_id
_entity_poly.type
_entity_poly.pdbx_seq_one_letter_code
_entity_poly.pdbx_strand_id
1 'polypeptide(L)'
;MSIVTKFTVRRAEISVAVVLALCSLALMFKSAQNRITWSAEENMGAGFLPFYLSLGMFICTVITIAKFILKKSPQSTNNEPFIDAVAFKFVSVTIISLVVLVFAIGYLGIYFSLIFFLAFYLRYFSEKSNSFILNFSITTPILTFLFFEWLLKIPLPQGISEPLFYPVYDIMYGSTSLFMIWIYIIVTVLSPSLLAFLASRFIK
;
A
#
# COMPACT_ATOMS: atom_id res chain seq x y z
N MET A 1 11.96 -17.73 20.39
CA MET A 1 12.57 -16.50 20.95
C MET A 1 14.06 -16.31 20.61
N SER A 2 14.74 -17.27 20.01
CA SER A 2 16.22 -17.24 19.80
C SER A 2 16.72 -16.74 18.43
N ILE A 3 15.87 -16.51 17.43
CA ILE A 3 16.31 -16.09 16.09
C ILE A 3 16.39 -14.56 15.98
N VAL A 4 15.47 -13.84 16.62
CA VAL A 4 15.38 -12.37 16.55
C VAL A 4 16.57 -11.70 17.22
N THR A 5 17.07 -12.27 18.33
CA THR A 5 18.22 -11.75 19.08
C THR A 5 19.58 -11.97 18.41
N LYS A 6 19.64 -12.84 17.38
CA LYS A 6 20.89 -13.13 16.63
C LYS A 6 21.09 -12.22 15.42
N PHE A 7 20.07 -11.47 14.98
CA PHE A 7 20.16 -10.59 13.83
C PHE A 7 20.56 -9.18 14.30
N THR A 8 21.83 -8.86 14.13
CA THR A 8 22.40 -7.58 14.57
C THR A 8 22.20 -6.48 13.50
N VAL A 9 22.23 -5.21 13.92
CA VAL A 9 22.17 -4.03 13.04
C VAL A 9 23.20 -4.15 11.91
N ARG A 10 24.42 -4.57 12.23
CA ARG A 10 25.47 -4.81 11.24
C ARG A 10 25.08 -5.81 10.16
N ARG A 11 24.45 -6.94 10.54
CA ARG A 11 24.02 -7.95 9.57
C ARG A 11 22.83 -7.47 8.75
N ALA A 12 21.94 -6.68 9.36
CA ALA A 12 20.82 -6.08 8.68
C ALA A 12 21.28 -5.11 7.59
N GLU A 13 22.19 -4.20 7.91
CA GLU A 13 22.73 -3.21 6.98
C GLU A 13 23.26 -3.88 5.69
N ILE A 14 24.14 -4.86 5.85
CA ILE A 14 24.74 -5.52 4.67
C ILE A 14 23.71 -6.37 3.92
N SER A 15 22.80 -7.08 4.62
CA SER A 15 21.77 -7.88 3.97
C SER A 15 20.84 -7.05 3.12
N VAL A 16 20.35 -5.95 3.68
CA VAL A 16 19.44 -5.01 2.98
C VAL A 16 20.17 -4.38 1.80
N ALA A 17 21.42 -3.92 1.97
CA ALA A 17 22.20 -3.33 0.89
C ALA A 17 22.42 -4.31 -0.27
N VAL A 18 22.74 -5.57 0.03
CA VAL A 18 22.90 -6.62 -1.00
C VAL A 18 21.59 -6.92 -1.72
N VAL A 19 20.49 -7.09 -0.98
CA VAL A 19 19.17 -7.34 -1.58
C VAL A 19 18.76 -6.18 -2.48
N LEU A 20 18.91 -4.95 -2.02
CA LEU A 20 18.60 -3.76 -2.83
C LEU A 20 19.51 -3.64 -4.06
N ALA A 21 20.79 -3.99 -3.96
CA ALA A 21 21.69 -4.03 -5.12
C ALA A 21 21.23 -5.06 -6.16
N LEU A 22 20.85 -6.25 -5.73
CA LEU A 22 20.33 -7.29 -6.64
C LEU A 22 19.01 -6.87 -7.27
N CYS A 23 18.08 -6.31 -6.49
CA CYS A 23 16.80 -5.79 -6.99
C CYS A 23 17.02 -4.66 -8.00
N SER A 24 17.95 -3.74 -7.73
CA SER A 24 18.24 -2.63 -8.65
C SER A 24 18.84 -3.13 -9.96
N LEU A 25 19.73 -4.12 -9.93
CA LEU A 25 20.26 -4.76 -11.14
C LEU A 25 19.16 -5.46 -11.95
N ALA A 26 18.28 -6.19 -11.29
CA ALA A 26 17.14 -6.86 -11.95
C ALA A 26 16.20 -5.84 -12.61
N LEU A 27 15.89 -4.73 -11.92
CA LEU A 27 15.08 -3.64 -12.46
C LEU A 27 15.77 -2.93 -13.62
N MET A 28 17.07 -2.68 -13.54
CA MET A 28 17.84 -2.11 -14.65
C MET A 28 17.78 -3.02 -15.88
N PHE A 29 18.01 -4.32 -15.68
CA PHE A 29 17.94 -5.30 -16.77
C PHE A 29 16.55 -5.35 -17.41
N LYS A 30 15.49 -5.40 -16.58
CA LYS A 30 14.11 -5.39 -17.07
C LYS A 30 13.76 -4.07 -17.78
N SER A 31 14.21 -2.94 -17.26
CA SER A 31 13.96 -1.63 -17.87
C SER A 31 14.73 -1.45 -19.18
N ALA A 32 15.93 -2.08 -19.29
CA ALA A 32 16.73 -2.06 -20.51
C ALA A 32 16.08 -2.81 -21.68
N GLN A 33 15.14 -3.72 -21.42
CA GLN A 33 14.36 -4.38 -22.47
C GLN A 33 13.34 -3.44 -23.11
N ASN A 34 12.98 -2.37 -22.42
CA ASN A 34 12.15 -1.30 -22.96
C ASN A 34 13.07 -0.18 -23.52
N ARG A 35 12.49 0.69 -24.31
CA ARG A 35 13.24 1.80 -24.90
C ARG A 35 13.74 2.76 -23.81
N ILE A 36 15.07 2.89 -23.67
CA ILE A 36 15.72 3.76 -22.67
C ILE A 36 16.03 5.14 -23.26
N THR A 37 16.11 5.26 -24.59
CA THR A 37 16.57 6.45 -25.25
C THR A 37 15.54 7.57 -25.25
N TRP A 38 16.03 8.80 -25.17
CA TRP A 38 15.27 10.00 -25.47
C TRP A 38 15.35 10.28 -26.97
N SER A 39 14.20 10.51 -27.61
CA SER A 39 14.14 11.06 -28.97
C SER A 39 13.23 12.28 -28.99
N ALA A 40 13.61 13.30 -29.77
CA ALA A 40 12.81 14.52 -29.91
C ALA A 40 11.43 14.27 -30.56
N GLU A 41 11.28 13.17 -31.32
CA GLU A 41 10.04 12.83 -32.01
C GLU A 41 9.05 12.03 -31.17
N GLU A 42 9.52 11.18 -30.23
CA GLU A 42 8.70 10.27 -29.46
C GLU A 42 8.76 10.45 -27.93
N ASN A 43 9.41 11.51 -27.44
CA ASN A 43 9.60 11.76 -26.01
C ASN A 43 10.44 10.68 -25.28
N MET A 44 10.23 10.54 -23.97
CA MET A 44 10.93 9.56 -23.15
C MET A 44 10.40 8.13 -23.40
N GLY A 45 11.31 7.20 -23.67
CA GLY A 45 10.96 5.78 -23.74
C GLY A 45 10.45 5.26 -22.39
N ALA A 46 9.58 4.26 -22.41
CA ALA A 46 8.95 3.68 -21.21
C ALA A 46 9.98 3.12 -20.19
N GLY A 47 11.16 2.72 -20.67
CA GLY A 47 12.27 2.23 -19.84
C GLY A 47 13.17 3.32 -19.27
N PHE A 48 13.05 4.57 -19.71
CA PHE A 48 13.96 5.65 -19.34
C PHE A 48 13.95 5.92 -17.83
N LEU A 49 12.84 6.35 -17.28
CA LEU A 49 12.71 6.65 -15.85
C LEU A 49 13.06 5.47 -14.94
N PRO A 50 12.47 4.27 -15.12
CA PRO A 50 12.78 3.15 -14.24
C PRO A 50 14.24 2.70 -14.34
N PHE A 51 14.90 2.84 -15.50
CA PHE A 51 16.32 2.52 -15.66
C PHE A 51 17.21 3.46 -14.84
N TYR A 52 17.04 4.78 -14.99
CA TYR A 52 17.88 5.74 -14.28
C TYR A 52 17.62 5.78 -12.77
N LEU A 53 16.38 5.54 -12.34
CA LEU A 53 16.08 5.39 -10.90
C LEU A 53 16.73 4.14 -10.30
N SER A 54 16.69 3.02 -11.02
CA SER A 54 17.36 1.79 -10.56
C SER A 54 18.87 1.92 -10.58
N LEU A 55 19.44 2.65 -11.56
CA LEU A 55 20.87 2.96 -11.61
C LEU A 55 21.29 3.80 -10.39
N GLY A 56 20.53 4.85 -10.06
CA GLY A 56 20.77 5.65 -8.86
C GLY A 56 20.72 4.82 -7.58
N MET A 57 19.71 3.94 -7.45
CA MET A 57 19.61 3.01 -6.34
C MET A 57 20.81 2.06 -6.28
N PHE A 58 21.26 1.52 -7.41
CA PHE A 58 22.42 0.66 -7.49
C PHE A 58 23.70 1.37 -7.03
N ILE A 59 23.96 2.59 -7.50
CA ILE A 59 25.11 3.38 -7.07
C ILE A 59 25.08 3.61 -5.55
N CYS A 60 23.94 4.00 -4.99
CA CYS A 60 23.79 4.22 -3.55
C CYS A 60 24.06 2.93 -2.75
N THR A 61 23.58 1.80 -3.20
CA THR A 61 23.79 0.51 -2.52
C THR A 61 25.25 0.06 -2.61
N VAL A 62 25.93 0.27 -3.74
CA VAL A 62 27.37 0.01 -3.89
C VAL A 62 28.20 0.88 -2.94
N ILE A 63 27.87 2.16 -2.83
CA ILE A 63 28.53 3.08 -1.88
C ILE A 63 28.32 2.60 -0.44
N THR A 64 27.10 2.16 -0.09
CA THR A 64 26.79 1.63 1.25
C THR A 64 27.61 0.39 1.54
N ILE A 65 27.68 -0.56 0.61
CA ILE A 65 28.47 -1.78 0.74
C ILE A 65 29.97 -1.44 0.88
N ALA A 66 30.48 -0.50 0.08
CA ALA A 66 31.87 -0.06 0.18
C ALA A 66 32.19 0.57 1.54
N LYS A 67 31.31 1.45 2.05
CA LYS A 67 31.44 2.05 3.39
C LYS A 67 31.40 0.99 4.48
N PHE A 68 30.55 -0.01 4.34
CA PHE A 68 30.48 -1.13 5.29
C PHE A 68 31.79 -1.93 5.32
N ILE A 69 32.34 -2.30 4.16
CA ILE A 69 33.60 -3.04 4.05
C ILE A 69 34.76 -2.22 4.63
N LEU A 70 34.81 -0.92 4.35
CA LEU A 70 35.83 -0.01 4.86
C LEU A 70 35.64 0.36 6.35
N LYS A 71 34.62 -0.18 7.02
CA LYS A 71 34.26 0.12 8.43
C LYS A 71 34.04 1.62 8.68
N LYS A 72 33.63 2.37 7.67
CA LYS A 72 33.35 3.81 7.74
C LYS A 72 31.85 4.09 8.00
N SER A 73 30.99 3.08 7.95
CA SER A 73 29.59 3.21 8.36
C SER A 73 29.47 3.16 9.87
N PRO A 74 28.71 4.07 10.52
CA PRO A 74 28.48 4.04 11.97
C PRO A 74 27.85 2.71 12.43
N GLN A 75 27.04 2.09 11.59
CA GLN A 75 26.35 0.83 11.86
C GLN A 75 27.22 -0.41 11.63
N SER A 76 28.35 -0.28 10.92
CA SER A 76 29.24 -1.42 10.62
C SER A 76 29.88 -2.03 11.86
N THR A 77 29.90 -1.34 12.99
CA THR A 77 30.41 -1.79 14.28
C THR A 77 29.32 -2.04 15.30
N ASN A 78 28.06 -1.73 15.00
CA ASN A 78 26.95 -1.89 15.93
C ASN A 78 26.47 -3.35 15.96
N ASN A 79 26.65 -4.00 17.10
CA ASN A 79 26.25 -5.38 17.37
C ASN A 79 24.93 -5.50 18.15
N GLU A 80 24.21 -4.40 18.35
CA GLU A 80 22.89 -4.43 18.98
C GLU A 80 21.90 -5.24 18.14
N PRO A 81 20.85 -5.81 18.76
CA PRO A 81 19.80 -6.50 18.02
C PRO A 81 19.09 -5.49 17.10
N PHE A 82 18.87 -5.88 15.84
CA PHE A 82 18.29 -5.01 14.81
C PHE A 82 16.86 -4.59 15.15
N ILE A 83 16.08 -5.50 15.70
CA ILE A 83 14.69 -5.26 16.06
C ILE A 83 14.42 -5.90 17.42
N ASP A 84 13.80 -5.17 18.32
CA ASP A 84 13.25 -5.71 19.55
C ASP A 84 12.11 -6.69 19.28
N ALA A 85 11.89 -7.65 20.16
CA ALA A 85 10.86 -8.67 20.00
C ALA A 85 9.44 -8.09 19.85
N VAL A 86 9.17 -6.98 20.53
CA VAL A 86 7.89 -6.27 20.43
C VAL A 86 7.73 -5.63 19.05
N ALA A 87 8.75 -4.90 18.60
CA ALA A 87 8.76 -4.28 17.27
C ALA A 87 8.68 -5.32 16.15
N PHE A 88 9.37 -6.46 16.29
CA PHE A 88 9.28 -7.56 15.34
C PHE A 88 7.86 -8.11 15.19
N LYS A 89 7.13 -8.26 16.31
CA LYS A 89 5.72 -8.69 16.26
C LYS A 89 4.87 -7.71 15.46
N PHE A 90 4.99 -6.41 15.70
CA PHE A 90 4.22 -5.39 14.98
C PHE A 90 4.55 -5.36 13.48
N VAL A 91 5.83 -5.37 13.13
CA VAL A 91 6.27 -5.41 11.73
C VAL A 91 5.77 -6.68 11.03
N SER A 92 5.86 -7.84 11.68
CA SER A 92 5.39 -9.10 11.10
C SER A 92 3.88 -9.09 10.85
N VAL A 93 3.08 -8.61 11.79
CA VAL A 93 1.62 -8.48 11.62
C VAL A 93 1.30 -7.54 10.46
N THR A 94 2.02 -6.41 10.36
CA THR A 94 1.83 -5.46 9.26
C THR A 94 2.13 -6.11 7.90
N ILE A 95 3.28 -6.78 7.77
CA ILE A 95 3.67 -7.43 6.51
C ILE A 95 2.65 -8.52 6.13
N ILE A 96 2.27 -9.38 7.07
CA ILE A 96 1.30 -10.46 6.82
C ILE A 96 -0.04 -9.86 6.40
N SER A 97 -0.52 -8.83 7.09
CA SER A 97 -1.80 -8.20 6.76
C SER A 97 -1.79 -7.54 5.37
N LEU A 98 -0.67 -6.94 4.95
CA LEU A 98 -0.52 -6.39 3.61
C LEU A 98 -0.47 -7.49 2.54
N VAL A 99 0.22 -8.60 2.79
CA VAL A 99 0.22 -9.74 1.87
C VAL A 99 -1.19 -10.31 1.72
N VAL A 100 -1.92 -10.49 2.83
CA VAL A 100 -3.32 -10.91 2.80
C VAL A 100 -4.19 -9.92 2.03
N LEU A 101 -3.98 -8.61 2.21
CA LEU A 101 -4.69 -7.59 1.45
C LEU A 101 -4.48 -7.74 -0.06
N VAL A 102 -3.23 -7.91 -0.51
CA VAL A 102 -2.92 -8.07 -1.94
C VAL A 102 -3.64 -9.28 -2.54
N PHE A 103 -3.63 -10.42 -1.84
CA PHE A 103 -4.39 -11.59 -2.29
C PHE A 103 -5.90 -11.36 -2.25
N ALA A 104 -6.41 -10.71 -1.20
CA ALA A 104 -7.82 -10.40 -1.07
C ALA A 104 -8.32 -9.47 -2.19
N ILE A 105 -7.52 -8.50 -2.64
CA ILE A 105 -7.87 -7.62 -3.76
C ILE A 105 -8.11 -8.44 -5.04
N GLY A 106 -7.32 -9.46 -5.29
CA GLY A 106 -7.49 -10.34 -6.46
C GLY A 106 -8.82 -11.09 -6.47
N TYR A 107 -9.36 -11.43 -5.29
CA TYR A 107 -10.61 -12.18 -5.14
C TYR A 107 -11.82 -11.28 -4.90
N LEU A 108 -11.79 -10.47 -3.84
CA LEU A 108 -12.92 -9.68 -3.37
C LEU A 108 -13.02 -8.31 -4.03
N GLY A 109 -11.96 -7.90 -4.70
CA GLY A 109 -11.82 -6.53 -5.18
C GLY A 109 -11.30 -5.57 -4.12
N ILE A 110 -10.87 -4.39 -4.54
CA ILE A 110 -10.18 -3.44 -3.67
C ILE A 110 -11.07 -2.88 -2.56
N TYR A 111 -12.34 -2.59 -2.85
CA TYR A 111 -13.23 -1.90 -1.91
C TYR A 111 -13.55 -2.77 -0.69
N PHE A 112 -13.97 -4.01 -0.91
CA PHE A 112 -14.26 -4.94 0.19
C PHE A 112 -12.99 -5.35 0.94
N SER A 113 -11.89 -5.56 0.22
CA SER A 113 -10.62 -5.90 0.84
C SER A 113 -10.11 -4.78 1.76
N LEU A 114 -10.29 -3.51 1.37
CA LEU A 114 -9.95 -2.37 2.22
C LEU A 114 -10.81 -2.29 3.48
N ILE A 115 -12.11 -2.60 3.41
CA ILE A 115 -12.98 -2.62 4.60
C ILE A 115 -12.42 -3.59 5.63
N PHE A 116 -12.20 -4.84 5.23
CA PHE A 116 -11.70 -5.88 6.14
C PHE A 116 -10.29 -5.57 6.64
N PHE A 117 -9.41 -5.12 5.76
CA PHE A 117 -8.04 -4.75 6.13
C PHE A 117 -8.01 -3.62 7.14
N LEU A 118 -8.73 -2.52 6.89
CA LEU A 118 -8.75 -1.36 7.78
C LEU A 118 -9.41 -1.69 9.12
N ALA A 119 -10.50 -2.47 9.11
CA ALA A 119 -11.14 -2.90 10.35
C ALA A 119 -10.19 -3.74 11.21
N PHE A 120 -9.52 -4.73 10.61
CA PHE A 120 -8.52 -5.56 11.30
C PHE A 120 -7.32 -4.74 11.78
N TYR A 121 -6.74 -3.94 10.88
CA TYR A 121 -5.52 -3.19 11.15
C TYR A 121 -5.71 -2.14 12.24
N LEU A 122 -6.79 -1.36 12.15
CA LEU A 122 -7.14 -0.38 13.18
C LEU A 122 -7.51 -1.04 14.51
N ARG A 123 -8.19 -2.19 14.48
CA ARG A 123 -8.53 -2.92 15.71
C ARG A 123 -7.29 -3.43 16.44
N TYR A 124 -6.26 -3.81 15.68
CA TYR A 124 -5.03 -4.35 16.23
C TYR A 124 -4.05 -3.26 16.72
N PHE A 125 -3.93 -2.15 15.95
CA PHE A 125 -2.92 -1.12 16.21
C PHE A 125 -3.47 0.14 16.91
N SER A 126 -4.78 0.34 16.91
CA SER A 126 -5.41 1.56 17.44
C SER A 126 -6.18 1.27 18.72
N GLU A 127 -6.08 2.17 19.69
CA GLU A 127 -6.89 2.17 20.91
C GLU A 127 -8.23 2.89 20.73
N LYS A 128 -8.62 3.20 19.50
CA LYS A 128 -9.85 3.93 19.19
C LYS A 128 -11.09 3.06 19.42
N SER A 129 -12.23 3.74 19.62
CA SER A 129 -13.52 3.08 19.81
C SER A 129 -13.92 2.25 18.58
N ASN A 130 -14.68 1.17 18.78
CA ASN A 130 -15.18 0.31 17.72
C ASN A 130 -16.02 1.09 16.69
N SER A 131 -16.78 2.10 17.13
CA SER A 131 -17.56 2.97 16.25
C SER A 131 -16.68 3.79 15.31
N PHE A 132 -15.54 4.29 15.81
CA PHE A 132 -14.56 5.00 14.97
C PHE A 132 -13.95 4.07 13.94
N ILE A 133 -13.54 2.87 14.35
CA ILE A 133 -12.92 1.87 13.47
C ILE A 133 -13.88 1.50 12.34
N LEU A 134 -15.14 1.16 12.65
CA LEU A 134 -16.15 0.83 11.65
C LEU A 134 -16.42 1.98 10.68
N ASN A 135 -16.62 3.19 11.22
CA ASN A 135 -16.86 4.37 10.39
C ASN A 135 -15.69 4.61 9.42
N PHE A 136 -14.46 4.61 9.94
CA PHE A 136 -13.27 4.84 9.11
C PHE A 136 -13.08 3.75 8.06
N SER A 137 -13.28 2.48 8.44
CA SER A 137 -13.11 1.33 7.53
C SER A 137 -14.13 1.31 6.39
N ILE A 138 -15.33 1.86 6.58
CA ILE A 138 -16.36 1.93 5.54
C ILE A 138 -16.21 3.23 4.73
N THR A 139 -15.94 4.35 5.38
CA THR A 139 -15.82 5.66 4.70
C THR A 139 -14.63 5.70 3.74
N THR A 140 -13.49 5.11 4.12
CA THR A 140 -12.28 5.15 3.29
C THR A 140 -12.47 4.51 1.91
N PRO A 141 -13.00 3.27 1.77
CA PRO A 141 -13.25 2.67 0.45
C PRO A 141 -14.28 3.46 -0.37
N ILE A 142 -15.28 4.05 0.26
CA ILE A 142 -16.26 4.92 -0.42
C ILE A 142 -15.56 6.14 -1.01
N LEU A 143 -14.73 6.82 -0.23
CA LEU A 143 -13.94 7.95 -0.73
C LEU A 143 -12.97 7.52 -1.84
N THR A 144 -12.37 6.34 -1.72
CA THR A 144 -11.51 5.76 -2.75
C THR A 144 -12.28 5.55 -4.05
N PHE A 145 -13.50 4.97 -3.98
CA PHE A 145 -14.39 4.79 -5.12
C PHE A 145 -14.72 6.13 -5.79
N LEU A 146 -15.16 7.12 -5.00
CA LEU A 146 -15.51 8.44 -5.50
C LEU A 146 -14.31 9.14 -6.16
N PHE A 147 -13.12 9.02 -5.56
CA PHE A 147 -11.92 9.66 -6.09
C PHE A 147 -11.43 8.99 -7.39
N PHE A 148 -11.29 7.67 -7.40
CA PHE A 148 -10.70 6.97 -8.56
C PHE A 148 -11.71 6.77 -9.67
N GLU A 149 -12.90 6.26 -9.37
CA GLU A 149 -13.85 5.88 -10.43
C GLU A 149 -14.73 7.03 -10.88
N TRP A 150 -15.19 7.87 -9.95
CA TRP A 150 -16.04 8.98 -10.32
C TRP A 150 -15.24 10.21 -10.79
N LEU A 151 -14.21 10.64 -10.04
CA LEU A 151 -13.44 11.84 -10.36
C LEU A 151 -12.40 11.60 -11.45
N LEU A 152 -11.57 10.57 -11.29
CA LEU A 152 -10.48 10.24 -12.23
C LEU A 152 -10.92 9.34 -13.37
N LYS A 153 -12.08 8.68 -13.26
CA LYS A 153 -12.59 7.69 -14.22
C LYS A 153 -11.60 6.53 -14.48
N ILE A 154 -10.86 6.15 -13.45
CA ILE A 154 -9.92 5.04 -13.48
C ILE A 154 -10.58 3.85 -12.77
N PRO A 155 -10.96 2.78 -13.51
CA PRO A 155 -11.55 1.60 -12.90
C PRO A 155 -10.50 0.86 -12.06
N LEU A 156 -10.86 0.54 -10.83
CA LEU A 156 -10.04 -0.27 -9.93
C LEU A 156 -10.48 -1.74 -9.98
N PRO A 157 -9.59 -2.70 -9.64
CA PRO A 157 -9.94 -4.11 -9.66
C PRO A 157 -11.03 -4.44 -8.65
N GLN A 158 -12.17 -4.93 -9.13
CA GLN A 158 -13.37 -5.19 -8.30
C GLN A 158 -13.56 -6.67 -7.95
N GLY A 159 -12.80 -7.56 -8.59
CA GLY A 159 -12.88 -9.00 -8.33
C GLY A 159 -14.30 -9.55 -8.46
N ILE A 160 -14.69 -10.47 -7.58
CA ILE A 160 -16.03 -11.09 -7.56
C ILE A 160 -17.14 -10.07 -7.21
N SER A 161 -16.78 -8.92 -6.63
CA SER A 161 -17.76 -7.89 -6.24
C SER A 161 -18.22 -7.00 -7.40
N GLU A 162 -17.63 -7.13 -8.58
CA GLU A 162 -17.95 -6.31 -9.76
C GLU A 162 -19.45 -6.18 -10.07
N PRO A 163 -20.27 -7.26 -10.04
CA PRO A 163 -21.70 -7.16 -10.33
C PRO A 163 -22.47 -6.25 -9.38
N LEU A 164 -21.99 -6.04 -8.17
CA LEU A 164 -22.62 -5.16 -7.19
C LEU A 164 -22.48 -3.68 -7.55
N PHE A 165 -21.52 -3.35 -8.40
CA PHE A 165 -21.26 -1.98 -8.83
C PHE A 165 -21.98 -1.60 -10.12
N TYR A 166 -22.54 -2.55 -10.88
CA TYR A 166 -23.28 -2.25 -12.11
C TYR A 166 -24.41 -1.23 -11.92
N PRO A 167 -25.28 -1.34 -10.90
CA PRO A 167 -26.32 -0.34 -10.69
C PRO A 167 -25.76 1.07 -10.40
N VAL A 168 -24.60 1.12 -9.76
CA VAL A 168 -23.91 2.38 -9.46
C VAL A 168 -23.35 2.99 -10.74
N TYR A 169 -22.80 2.18 -11.62
CA TYR A 169 -22.30 2.62 -12.93
C TYR A 169 -23.41 3.08 -13.85
N ASP A 170 -24.55 2.41 -13.84
CA ASP A 170 -25.71 2.84 -14.62
C ASP A 170 -26.20 4.22 -14.17
N ILE A 171 -26.13 4.54 -12.87
CA ILE A 171 -26.42 5.86 -12.36
C ILE A 171 -25.34 6.89 -12.73
N MET A 172 -24.05 6.50 -12.66
CA MET A 172 -22.92 7.40 -12.92
C MET A 172 -22.76 7.76 -14.41
N TYR A 173 -22.99 6.80 -15.30
CA TYR A 173 -22.78 6.95 -16.72
C TYR A 173 -24.08 7.08 -17.52
N GLY A 174 -25.23 6.82 -16.89
CA GLY A 174 -26.55 7.00 -17.47
C GLY A 174 -26.96 8.46 -17.58
N SER A 175 -28.14 8.71 -18.17
CA SER A 175 -28.73 10.05 -18.34
C SER A 175 -29.26 10.67 -17.03
N THR A 176 -28.84 10.16 -15.89
CA THR A 176 -29.32 10.58 -14.57
C THR A 176 -28.82 11.99 -14.23
N SER A 177 -29.68 12.85 -13.69
CA SER A 177 -29.33 14.22 -13.36
C SER A 177 -28.22 14.27 -12.30
N LEU A 178 -27.29 15.24 -12.43
CA LEU A 178 -26.23 15.52 -11.45
C LEU A 178 -26.75 15.61 -10.00
N PHE A 179 -28.00 16.05 -9.82
CA PHE A 179 -28.65 16.16 -8.52
C PHE A 179 -28.84 14.78 -7.84
N MET A 180 -29.22 13.74 -8.58
CA MET A 180 -29.37 12.39 -8.04
C MET A 180 -28.01 11.80 -7.64
N ILE A 181 -26.95 12.10 -8.40
CA ILE A 181 -25.58 11.69 -8.06
C ILE A 181 -25.14 12.32 -6.74
N TRP A 182 -25.38 13.59 -6.53
CA TRP A 182 -25.08 14.28 -5.26
C TRP A 182 -25.86 13.70 -4.07
N ILE A 183 -27.14 13.40 -4.24
CA ILE A 183 -27.93 12.75 -3.20
C ILE A 183 -27.32 11.37 -2.86
N TYR A 184 -26.93 10.59 -3.85
CA TYR A 184 -26.33 9.27 -3.64
C TYR A 184 -24.99 9.36 -2.89
N ILE A 185 -24.14 10.32 -3.25
CA ILE A 185 -22.87 10.60 -2.57
C ILE A 185 -23.12 10.97 -1.10
N ILE A 186 -24.04 11.92 -0.86
CA ILE A 186 -24.35 12.38 0.50
C ILE A 186 -24.89 11.22 1.35
N VAL A 187 -25.83 10.45 0.84
CA VAL A 187 -26.39 9.27 1.55
C VAL A 187 -25.30 8.24 1.83
N THR A 188 -24.43 7.97 0.87
CA THR A 188 -23.39 6.95 1.02
C THR A 188 -22.29 7.37 2.00
N VAL A 189 -21.92 8.63 2.03
CA VAL A 189 -20.92 9.18 2.97
C VAL A 189 -21.49 9.33 4.37
N LEU A 190 -22.77 9.70 4.51
CA LEU A 190 -23.42 9.87 5.82
C LEU A 190 -23.90 8.54 6.43
N SER A 191 -24.21 7.53 5.62
CA SER A 191 -24.72 6.25 6.12
C SER A 191 -23.78 5.54 7.12
N PRO A 192 -22.45 5.50 6.92
CA PRO A 192 -21.56 4.88 7.90
C PRO A 192 -21.50 5.64 9.22
N SER A 193 -21.57 6.97 9.20
CA SER A 193 -21.58 7.78 10.41
C SER A 193 -22.89 7.60 11.18
N LEU A 194 -24.00 7.45 10.46
CA LEU A 194 -25.32 7.17 11.05
C LEU A 194 -25.37 5.76 11.65
N LEU A 195 -24.85 4.77 10.94
CA LEU A 195 -24.74 3.40 11.43
C LEU A 195 -23.82 3.30 12.66
N ALA A 196 -22.68 3.98 12.64
CA ALA A 196 -21.77 4.03 13.78
C ALA A 196 -22.41 4.72 14.99
N PHE A 197 -23.19 5.79 14.77
CA PHE A 197 -23.95 6.49 15.81
C PHE A 197 -25.03 5.58 16.39
N LEU A 198 -25.79 4.88 15.56
CA LEU A 198 -26.82 3.92 16.02
C LEU A 198 -26.18 2.76 16.78
N ALA A 199 -25.11 2.15 16.24
CA ALA A 199 -24.40 1.06 16.90
C ALA A 199 -23.84 1.48 18.27
N SER A 200 -23.39 2.72 18.43
CA SER A 200 -22.90 3.24 19.72
C SER A 200 -24.00 3.36 20.79
N ARG A 201 -25.27 3.47 20.37
CA ARG A 201 -26.44 3.50 21.28
C ARG A 201 -26.89 2.11 21.71
N PHE A 202 -26.68 1.09 20.88
CA PHE A 202 -27.10 -0.29 21.17
C PHE A 202 -26.04 -1.11 21.94
N ILE A 203 -24.78 -0.62 22.01
CA ILE A 203 -23.65 -1.29 22.70
C ILE A 203 -23.37 -0.64 24.08
N LYS A 204 -24.26 0.20 24.57
CA LYS A 204 -24.33 0.61 25.96
C LYS A 204 -25.35 -0.28 26.64
#